data_38bf8606ad9aab34fade1067bec6febc
#
_entry.id   38bf8606ad9aab34fade1067bec6febc
#
_cell.length_a   1.000
_cell.length_b   1.000
_cell.length_c   1.000
_cell.angle_alpha   90.00
_cell.angle_beta   90.00
_cell.angle_gamma   90.00
#
_symmetry.space_group_name_H-M   'P 1'
#
loop_
_entity.id
_entity.type
_entity.pdbx_description
1 polymer ?
#
loop_
_entity_poly.entity_id
_entity_poly.type
_entity_poly.pdbx_seq_one_letter_code
_entity_poly.pdbx_strand_id
1 'polypeptide(L)'
;VYSAGIQKIAPLQFISNQDFAEVQYVNSFAPFYLIRDLVKSKKINKEASIVLVSSISGSRIGAKGLISYVTSKSALVGMSKSLALELAKQKMRVNCVLPGMIKDTLLNNTSAFSEEQLLEDKKKYPLGDYGTCEDVSNAIYFLLSDLSKYITGAELVIDGGLTLN
;
A
#
# COMPACT_ATOMS: atom_id res chain seq x y z
N VAL A 1 -9.76 -3.66 -6.02
CA VAL A 1 -8.84 -3.03 -5.04
C VAL A 1 -8.53 -4.01 -3.93
N TYR A 2 -7.26 -4.10 -3.53
CA TYR A 2 -6.86 -4.80 -2.31
C TYR A 2 -6.29 -3.79 -1.31
N SER A 3 -7.04 -3.54 -0.23
CA SER A 3 -6.70 -2.57 0.82
C SER A 3 -6.54 -3.22 2.20
N ALA A 4 -6.83 -4.51 2.36
CA ALA A 4 -6.62 -5.21 3.62
C ALA A 4 -5.14 -5.20 4.02
N GLY A 5 -4.89 -5.01 5.30
CA GLY A 5 -3.53 -5.02 5.83
C GLY A 5 -3.50 -4.93 7.34
N ILE A 6 -2.53 -5.58 7.91
CA ILE A 6 -2.23 -5.55 9.35
C ILE A 6 -0.77 -5.15 9.56
N GLN A 7 -0.45 -4.73 10.77
CA GLN A 7 0.92 -4.47 11.20
C GLN A 7 1.16 -5.04 12.60
N LYS A 8 2.42 -5.38 12.87
CA LYS A 8 2.92 -5.72 14.20
C LYS A 8 4.15 -4.88 14.45
N ILE A 9 4.15 -4.17 15.57
CA ILE A 9 5.24 -3.27 15.93
C ILE A 9 6.09 -3.97 16.98
N ALA A 10 7.32 -4.28 16.63
CA ALA A 10 8.30 -4.85 17.56
C ALA A 10 9.73 -4.56 17.08
N PRO A 11 10.70 -4.31 17.98
CA PRO A 11 12.12 -4.34 17.63
C PRO A 11 12.50 -5.69 17.00
N LEU A 12 13.50 -5.68 16.11
CA LEU A 12 13.90 -6.84 15.33
C LEU A 12 14.06 -8.13 16.15
N GLN A 13 14.67 -8.03 17.31
CA GLN A 13 14.94 -9.20 18.18
C GLN A 13 13.71 -9.74 18.90
N PHE A 14 12.58 -9.03 18.87
CA PHE A 14 11.35 -9.41 19.58
C PHE A 14 10.19 -9.76 18.62
N ILE A 15 10.33 -9.53 17.31
CA ILE A 15 9.30 -9.98 16.37
C ILE A 15 9.31 -11.50 16.30
N SER A 16 8.16 -12.13 16.59
CA SER A 16 8.05 -13.58 16.49
C SER A 16 7.93 -14.03 15.02
N ASN A 17 8.35 -15.27 14.73
CA ASN A 17 8.13 -15.87 13.42
C ASN A 17 6.66 -15.92 13.05
N GLN A 18 5.78 -16.14 14.04
CA GLN A 18 4.33 -16.18 13.85
C GLN A 18 3.78 -14.81 13.44
N ASP A 19 4.15 -13.75 14.17
CA ASP A 19 3.71 -12.38 13.84
C ASP A 19 4.22 -11.94 12.47
N PHE A 20 5.49 -12.27 12.15
CA PHE A 20 6.05 -11.98 10.83
C PHE A 20 5.24 -12.70 9.74
N ALA A 21 5.00 -14.01 9.89
CA ALA A 21 4.28 -14.81 8.93
C ALA A 21 2.82 -14.35 8.75
N GLU A 22 2.14 -13.99 9.85
CA GLU A 22 0.77 -13.47 9.80
C GLU A 22 0.67 -12.18 8.96
N VAL A 23 1.60 -11.23 9.18
CA VAL A 23 1.67 -9.99 8.42
C VAL A 23 1.93 -10.27 6.94
N GLN A 24 2.89 -11.17 6.61
CA GLN A 24 3.15 -11.56 5.22
C GLN A 24 1.92 -12.21 4.59
N TYR A 25 1.25 -13.08 5.32
CA TYR A 25 0.07 -13.78 4.80
C TYR A 25 -1.05 -12.81 4.42
N VAL A 26 -1.45 -11.93 5.34
CA VAL A 26 -2.52 -10.97 5.08
C VAL A 26 -2.12 -9.95 4.02
N ASN A 27 -0.94 -9.35 4.15
CA ASN A 27 -0.59 -8.19 3.33
C ASN A 27 -0.09 -8.57 1.92
N SER A 28 0.54 -9.74 1.75
CA SER A 28 1.21 -10.11 0.49
C SER A 28 0.65 -11.39 -0.13
N PHE A 29 0.51 -12.47 0.66
CA PHE A 29 0.11 -13.76 0.08
C PHE A 29 -1.38 -13.79 -0.27
N ALA A 30 -2.23 -13.22 0.58
CA ALA A 30 -3.68 -13.20 0.33
C ALA A 30 -4.04 -12.48 -0.99
N PRO A 31 -3.54 -11.27 -1.30
CA PRO A 31 -3.83 -10.64 -2.59
C PRO A 31 -3.27 -11.45 -3.77
N PHE A 32 -2.10 -12.07 -3.63
CA PHE A 32 -1.57 -12.96 -4.66
C PHE A 32 -2.52 -14.14 -4.92
N TYR A 33 -2.94 -14.85 -3.88
CA TYR A 33 -3.86 -15.99 -4.04
C TYR A 33 -5.18 -15.56 -4.65
N LEU A 34 -5.76 -14.46 -4.17
CA LEU A 34 -7.01 -13.92 -4.69
C LEU A 34 -6.92 -13.60 -6.19
N ILE A 35 -5.91 -12.85 -6.60
CA ILE A 35 -5.75 -12.45 -8.01
C ILE A 35 -5.49 -13.69 -8.88
N ARG A 36 -4.58 -14.59 -8.46
CA ARG A 36 -4.31 -15.86 -9.16
C ARG A 36 -5.59 -16.66 -9.39
N ASP A 37 -6.40 -16.82 -8.35
CA ASP A 37 -7.59 -17.69 -8.42
C ASP A 37 -8.71 -17.04 -9.24
N LEU A 38 -8.86 -15.72 -9.21
CA LEU A 38 -9.76 -14.98 -10.08
C LEU A 38 -9.37 -15.09 -11.56
N VAL A 39 -8.08 -14.98 -11.86
CA VAL A 39 -7.55 -15.13 -13.22
C VAL A 39 -7.71 -16.58 -13.69
N LYS A 40 -7.31 -17.56 -12.88
CA LYS A 40 -7.42 -18.99 -13.20
C LYS A 40 -8.86 -19.44 -13.44
N SER A 41 -9.79 -18.96 -12.64
CA SER A 41 -11.21 -19.28 -12.77
C SER A 41 -11.95 -18.42 -13.79
N LYS A 42 -11.28 -17.48 -14.47
CA LYS A 42 -11.86 -16.53 -15.43
C LYS A 42 -13.00 -15.68 -14.82
N LYS A 43 -12.92 -15.41 -13.51
CA LYS A 43 -13.89 -14.58 -12.76
C LYS A 43 -13.51 -13.10 -12.71
N ILE A 44 -12.44 -12.72 -13.39
CA ILE A 44 -12.05 -11.31 -13.59
C ILE A 44 -12.22 -10.98 -15.08
N ASN A 45 -12.81 -9.83 -15.35
CA ASN A 45 -13.06 -9.39 -16.73
C ASN A 45 -11.75 -9.04 -17.44
N LYS A 46 -11.73 -9.20 -18.77
CA LYS A 46 -10.72 -8.54 -19.59
C LYS A 46 -10.81 -7.03 -19.40
N GLU A 47 -9.68 -6.35 -19.56
CA GLU A 47 -9.56 -4.89 -19.38
C GLU A 47 -9.79 -4.39 -17.94
N ALA A 48 -9.91 -5.31 -16.96
CA ALA A 48 -10.04 -4.92 -15.56
C ALA A 48 -8.83 -4.12 -15.07
N SER A 49 -9.06 -3.23 -14.12
CA SER A 49 -8.02 -2.52 -13.40
C SER A 49 -7.91 -3.04 -11.96
N ILE A 50 -6.70 -3.38 -11.55
CA ILE A 50 -6.37 -3.85 -10.21
C ILE A 50 -5.50 -2.79 -9.53
N VAL A 51 -5.87 -2.41 -8.31
CA VAL A 51 -5.06 -1.50 -7.49
C VAL A 51 -4.72 -2.17 -6.16
N LEU A 52 -3.43 -2.23 -5.86
CA LEU A 52 -2.89 -2.72 -4.60
C LEU A 52 -2.54 -1.53 -3.70
N VAL A 53 -3.01 -1.56 -2.46
CA VAL A 53 -2.69 -0.50 -1.48
C VAL A 53 -1.44 -0.92 -0.70
N SER A 54 -0.29 -0.39 -1.10
CA SER A 54 1.00 -0.55 -0.43
C SER A 54 1.19 0.54 0.64
N SER A 55 2.37 1.11 0.72
CA SER A 55 2.76 2.22 1.60
C SER A 55 4.06 2.83 1.09
N ILE A 56 4.32 4.09 1.44
CA ILE A 56 5.67 4.67 1.30
C ILE A 56 6.69 3.86 2.11
N SER A 57 6.28 3.32 3.26
CA SER A 57 7.11 2.38 4.05
C SER A 57 7.26 1.06 3.30
N GLY A 58 8.43 0.82 2.75
CA GLY A 58 8.74 -0.37 1.98
C GLY A 58 9.17 -0.11 0.53
N SER A 59 8.81 1.04 -0.03
CA SER A 59 9.28 1.44 -1.36
C SER A 59 10.17 2.68 -1.31
N ARG A 60 9.88 3.62 -0.40
CA ARG A 60 10.55 4.93 -0.30
C ARG A 60 11.34 5.10 0.99
N ILE A 61 10.79 4.66 2.11
CA ILE A 61 11.41 4.80 3.45
C ILE A 61 11.36 3.50 4.23
N GLY A 62 12.29 3.34 5.17
CA GLY A 62 12.22 2.32 6.22
C GLY A 62 11.47 2.83 7.44
N ALA A 63 10.99 1.91 8.30
CA ALA A 63 10.36 2.25 9.56
C ALA A 63 10.85 1.31 10.67
N LYS A 64 11.39 1.89 11.75
CA LYS A 64 11.87 1.11 12.90
C LYS A 64 10.71 0.35 13.55
N GLY A 65 10.95 -0.92 13.90
CA GLY A 65 9.96 -1.78 14.53
C GLY A 65 8.88 -2.31 13.59
N LEU A 66 8.90 -1.99 12.30
CA LEU A 66 7.90 -2.39 11.32
C LEU A 66 8.44 -3.34 10.24
N ILE A 67 9.47 -4.13 10.55
CA ILE A 67 10.13 -4.99 9.56
C ILE A 67 9.15 -5.90 8.81
N SER A 68 8.20 -6.53 9.50
CA SER A 68 7.20 -7.40 8.88
C SER A 68 6.26 -6.64 7.94
N TYR A 69 5.82 -5.45 8.36
CA TYR A 69 4.95 -4.57 7.56
C TYR A 69 5.69 -4.03 6.33
N VAL A 70 6.86 -3.45 6.53
CA VAL A 70 7.70 -2.89 5.46
C VAL A 70 7.97 -3.95 4.40
N THR A 71 8.40 -5.15 4.80
CA THR A 71 8.67 -6.27 3.88
C THR A 71 7.41 -6.65 3.10
N SER A 72 6.26 -6.75 3.76
CA SER A 72 5.01 -7.13 3.11
C SER A 72 4.50 -6.09 2.11
N LYS A 73 4.65 -4.80 2.43
CA LYS A 73 4.24 -3.71 1.53
C LYS A 73 5.20 -3.55 0.35
N SER A 74 6.50 -3.81 0.54
CA SER A 74 7.47 -3.91 -0.57
C SER A 74 7.12 -5.02 -1.55
N ALA A 75 6.67 -6.17 -1.05
CA ALA A 75 6.26 -7.30 -1.88
C ALA A 75 5.11 -6.94 -2.83
N LEU A 76 4.15 -6.09 -2.41
CA LEU A 76 3.05 -5.62 -3.26
C LEU A 76 3.55 -4.80 -4.46
N VAL A 77 4.60 -4.01 -4.27
CA VAL A 77 5.21 -3.22 -5.34
C VAL A 77 5.82 -4.11 -6.41
N GLY A 78 6.63 -5.10 -6.01
CA GLY A 78 7.20 -6.09 -6.93
C GLY A 78 6.11 -6.92 -7.63
N MET A 79 5.09 -7.35 -6.86
CA MET A 79 3.94 -8.10 -7.36
C MET A 79 3.17 -7.30 -8.43
N SER A 80 2.90 -6.02 -8.19
CA SER A 80 2.15 -5.19 -9.15
C SER A 80 2.85 -5.10 -10.51
N LYS A 81 4.17 -4.99 -10.54
CA LYS A 81 4.97 -4.93 -11.76
C LYS A 81 4.93 -6.25 -12.54
N SER A 82 5.10 -7.38 -11.86
CA SER A 82 5.02 -8.69 -12.48
C SER A 82 3.63 -8.98 -13.03
N LEU A 83 2.58 -8.73 -12.24
CA LEU A 83 1.20 -8.90 -12.67
C LEU A 83 0.83 -7.99 -13.85
N ALA A 84 1.33 -6.76 -13.88
CA ALA A 84 1.12 -5.83 -14.99
C ALA A 84 1.62 -6.41 -16.32
N LEU A 85 2.80 -7.06 -16.30
CA LEU A 85 3.35 -7.72 -17.49
C LEU A 85 2.58 -8.98 -17.88
N GLU A 86 2.27 -9.85 -16.91
CA GLU A 86 1.60 -11.13 -17.17
C GLU A 86 0.17 -10.94 -17.68
N LEU A 87 -0.55 -9.91 -17.18
CA LEU A 87 -1.94 -9.66 -17.51
C LEU A 87 -2.13 -8.70 -18.70
N ALA A 88 -1.07 -8.12 -19.24
CA ALA A 88 -1.11 -7.15 -20.33
C ALA A 88 -1.80 -7.67 -21.60
N LYS A 89 -1.62 -8.96 -21.95
CA LYS A 89 -2.28 -9.59 -23.10
C LYS A 89 -3.81 -9.60 -22.99
N GLN A 90 -4.33 -9.51 -21.78
CA GLN A 90 -5.76 -9.43 -21.47
C GLN A 90 -6.23 -7.98 -21.35
N LYS A 91 -5.33 -7.02 -21.62
CA LYS A 91 -5.51 -5.58 -21.44
C LYS A 91 -5.85 -5.18 -19.97
N MET A 92 -5.54 -6.05 -19.03
CA MET A 92 -5.69 -5.73 -17.61
C MET A 92 -4.57 -4.82 -17.17
N ARG A 93 -4.88 -3.89 -16.26
CA ARG A 93 -3.92 -2.99 -15.64
C ARG A 93 -3.76 -3.33 -14.17
N VAL A 94 -2.54 -3.26 -13.68
CA VAL A 94 -2.22 -3.48 -12.26
C VAL A 94 -1.32 -2.34 -11.79
N ASN A 95 -1.75 -1.59 -10.80
CA ASN A 95 -1.02 -0.47 -10.25
C ASN A 95 -0.96 -0.54 -8.71
N CYS A 96 -0.05 0.21 -8.13
CA CYS A 96 0.14 0.28 -6.69
C CYS A 96 -0.01 1.73 -6.23
N VAL A 97 -0.77 1.98 -5.16
CA VAL A 97 -0.76 3.26 -4.46
C VAL A 97 0.09 3.15 -3.21
N LEU A 98 0.85 4.19 -2.90
CA LEU A 98 1.78 4.25 -1.77
C LEU A 98 1.39 5.43 -0.86
N PRO A 99 0.38 5.25 0.01
CA PRO A 99 0.02 6.29 0.96
C PRO A 99 1.13 6.54 1.98
N GLY A 100 1.25 7.80 2.41
CA GLY A 100 1.95 8.21 3.61
C GLY A 100 1.08 7.97 4.86
N MET A 101 1.19 8.87 5.85
CA MET A 101 0.33 8.84 7.03
C MET A 101 -1.07 9.35 6.68
N ILE A 102 -2.10 8.57 7.07
CA ILE A 102 -3.52 8.88 6.83
C ILE A 102 -4.22 9.02 8.18
N LYS A 103 -4.91 10.14 8.38
CA LYS A 103 -5.51 10.55 9.68
C LYS A 103 -6.40 9.49 10.31
N ASP A 104 -7.25 8.85 9.51
CA ASP A 104 -8.37 8.05 10.00
C ASP A 104 -8.07 6.55 10.13
N THR A 105 -6.82 6.14 9.89
CA THR A 105 -6.49 4.70 9.90
C THR A 105 -5.77 4.25 11.16
N LEU A 106 -4.48 4.52 11.26
CA LEU A 106 -3.64 3.98 12.33
C LEU A 106 -3.47 4.95 13.50
N LEU A 107 -3.62 6.26 13.27
CA LEU A 107 -3.49 7.27 14.32
C LEU A 107 -4.61 7.20 15.37
N ASN A 108 -5.82 6.81 14.98
CA ASN A 108 -6.95 6.67 15.90
C ASN A 108 -6.77 5.52 16.91
N ASN A 109 -5.84 4.61 16.66
CA ASN A 109 -5.53 3.48 17.56
C ASN A 109 -4.25 3.70 18.39
N THR A 110 -3.56 4.82 18.20
CA THR A 110 -2.31 5.09 18.92
C THR A 110 -2.48 6.25 19.89
N SER A 111 -2.95 5.96 21.11
CA SER A 111 -2.71 6.77 22.31
C SER A 111 -1.21 7.00 22.60
N ALA A 112 -0.33 6.68 21.66
CA ALA A 112 1.13 6.66 21.82
C ALA A 112 1.80 8.01 21.52
N PHE A 113 1.09 8.97 20.91
CA PHE A 113 1.68 10.27 20.54
C PHE A 113 0.91 11.41 21.22
N SER A 114 1.64 12.36 21.82
CA SER A 114 1.04 13.62 22.28
C SER A 114 0.64 14.51 21.09
N GLU A 115 -0.29 15.44 21.32
CA GLU A 115 -0.69 16.42 20.29
C GLU A 115 0.52 17.23 19.78
N GLU A 116 1.47 17.56 20.68
CA GLU A 116 2.68 18.27 20.33
C GLU A 116 3.59 17.45 19.39
N GLN A 117 3.73 16.13 19.66
CA GLN A 117 4.48 15.23 18.80
C GLN A 117 3.83 15.09 17.41
N LEU A 118 2.51 15.06 17.34
CA LEU A 118 1.78 15.01 16.06
C LEU A 118 1.93 16.33 15.29
N LEU A 119 1.88 17.48 15.96
CA LEU A 119 2.12 18.78 15.32
C LEU A 119 3.53 18.89 14.77
N GLU A 120 4.53 18.42 15.51
CA GLU A 120 5.92 18.41 15.06
C GLU A 120 6.13 17.44 13.88
N ASP A 121 5.48 16.28 13.90
CA ASP A 121 5.56 15.33 12.79
C ASP A 121 4.92 15.88 11.50
N LYS A 122 3.81 16.61 11.60
CA LYS A 122 3.14 17.25 10.45
C LYS A 122 4.04 18.25 9.72
N LYS A 123 4.97 18.91 10.40
CA LYS A 123 5.92 19.84 9.77
C LYS A 123 6.85 19.18 8.76
N LYS A 124 7.00 17.85 8.81
CA LYS A 124 7.79 17.09 7.84
C LYS A 124 7.09 16.96 6.48
N TYR A 125 5.79 17.23 6.42
CA TYR A 125 4.98 17.12 5.20
C TYR A 125 4.95 18.47 4.49
N PRO A 126 5.46 18.60 3.26
CA PRO A 126 5.41 19.86 2.50
C PRO A 126 4.00 20.45 2.35
N LEU A 127 2.96 19.60 2.26
CA LEU A 127 1.57 20.06 2.23
C LEU A 127 1.00 20.41 3.61
N GLY A 128 1.78 20.30 4.69
CA GLY A 128 1.45 20.79 6.02
C GLY A 128 0.58 19.87 6.88
N ASP A 129 0.09 18.76 6.36
CA ASP A 129 -0.77 17.83 7.13
C ASP A 129 -0.69 16.39 6.59
N TYR A 130 -1.26 15.45 7.35
CA TYR A 130 -1.48 14.09 6.91
C TYR A 130 -2.58 14.01 5.85
N GLY A 131 -2.50 12.98 5.00
CA GLY A 131 -3.57 12.69 4.06
C GLY A 131 -4.84 12.17 4.74
N THR A 132 -5.91 12.11 3.96
CA THR A 132 -7.22 11.55 4.35
C THR A 132 -7.49 10.26 3.57
N CYS A 133 -8.46 9.46 4.03
CA CYS A 133 -8.96 8.32 3.25
C CYS A 133 -9.50 8.76 1.88
N GLU A 134 -10.06 9.96 1.78
CA GLU A 134 -10.57 10.52 0.52
C GLU A 134 -9.43 10.78 -0.48
N ASP A 135 -8.29 11.32 -0.04
CA ASP A 135 -7.12 11.54 -0.90
C ASP A 135 -6.65 10.23 -1.54
N VAL A 136 -6.60 9.16 -0.74
CA VAL A 136 -6.20 7.85 -1.23
C VAL A 136 -7.27 7.26 -2.15
N SER A 137 -8.55 7.38 -1.81
CA SER A 137 -9.65 6.84 -2.62
C SER A 137 -9.77 7.53 -3.97
N ASN A 138 -9.54 8.84 -4.06
CA ASN A 138 -9.52 9.59 -5.31
C ASN A 138 -8.41 9.10 -6.24
N ALA A 139 -7.22 8.85 -5.71
CA ALA A 139 -6.11 8.27 -6.48
C ALA A 139 -6.43 6.85 -6.97
N ILE A 140 -7.04 6.03 -6.11
CA ILE A 140 -7.49 4.68 -6.49
C ILE A 140 -8.56 4.78 -7.59
N TYR A 141 -9.54 5.66 -7.44
CA TYR A 141 -10.59 5.88 -8.45
C TYR A 141 -9.99 6.27 -9.81
N PHE A 142 -9.04 7.19 -9.82
CA PHE A 142 -8.31 7.55 -11.05
C PHE A 142 -7.66 6.32 -11.69
N LEU A 143 -6.95 5.50 -10.92
CA LEU A 143 -6.28 4.30 -11.43
C LEU A 143 -7.26 3.20 -11.89
N LEU A 144 -8.47 3.16 -11.36
CA LEU A 144 -9.52 2.24 -11.80
C LEU A 144 -10.24 2.72 -13.07
N SER A 145 -10.31 4.02 -13.30
CA SER A 145 -11.04 4.63 -14.42
C SER A 145 -10.28 4.56 -15.75
N ASP A 146 -10.97 4.87 -16.84
CA ASP A 146 -10.40 4.96 -18.20
C ASP A 146 -9.44 6.15 -18.35
N LEU A 147 -9.45 7.12 -17.44
CA LEU A 147 -8.48 8.23 -17.42
C LEU A 147 -7.04 7.72 -17.28
N SER A 148 -6.86 6.54 -16.73
CA SER A 148 -5.55 5.88 -16.55
C SER A 148 -5.33 4.68 -17.49
N LYS A 149 -6.03 4.62 -18.62
CA LYS A 149 -6.02 3.44 -19.53
C LYS A 149 -4.64 3.05 -20.07
N TYR A 150 -3.67 3.97 -20.03
CA TYR A 150 -2.28 3.71 -20.47
C TYR A 150 -1.30 3.62 -19.30
N ILE A 151 -1.81 3.45 -18.07
CA ILE A 151 -1.02 3.34 -16.85
C ILE A 151 -1.13 1.93 -16.28
N THR A 152 -0.02 1.17 -16.27
CA THR A 152 0.10 -0.14 -15.62
C THR A 152 1.50 -0.34 -15.06
N GLY A 153 1.63 -1.04 -13.93
CA GLY A 153 2.90 -1.23 -13.22
C GLY A 153 3.39 0.01 -12.46
N ALA A 154 2.56 1.05 -12.37
CA ALA A 154 2.93 2.31 -11.73
C ALA A 154 2.85 2.23 -10.20
N GLU A 155 3.73 3.01 -9.55
CA GLU A 155 3.73 3.32 -8.13
C GLU A 155 3.27 4.77 -7.96
N LEU A 156 2.06 4.99 -7.48
CA LEU A 156 1.54 6.33 -7.22
C LEU A 156 1.71 6.68 -5.74
N VAL A 157 2.63 7.59 -5.46
CA VAL A 157 2.89 8.08 -4.10
C VAL A 157 1.83 9.12 -3.71
N ILE A 158 1.29 9.00 -2.48
CA ILE A 158 0.25 9.88 -1.93
C ILE A 158 0.66 10.21 -0.49
N ASP A 159 1.61 11.11 -0.32
CA ASP A 159 2.28 11.34 0.96
C ASP A 159 2.48 12.81 1.34
N GLY A 160 1.83 13.73 0.64
CA GLY A 160 1.98 15.16 0.88
C GLY A 160 3.40 15.69 0.66
N GLY A 161 4.22 14.97 -0.09
CA GLY A 161 5.60 15.33 -0.40
C GLY A 161 6.62 14.85 0.64
N LEU A 162 6.21 14.08 1.65
CA LEU A 162 7.10 13.61 2.74
C LEU A 162 8.38 12.96 2.22
N THR A 163 8.31 12.16 1.17
CA THR A 163 9.46 11.40 0.64
C THR A 163 10.32 12.17 -0.37
N LEU A 164 10.08 13.45 -0.56
CA LEU A 164 10.89 14.33 -1.42
C LEU A 164 11.99 15.07 -0.65
N ASN A 165 11.97 15.04 0.69
CA ASN A 165 12.93 15.68 1.58
C ASN A 165 14.01 14.72 2.05
#